data_7b2ad2b6eeed3eb63a48e850699bde2c
#
_entry.id   7b2ad2b6eeed3eb63a48e850699bde2c
#
_cell.length_a   1.000
_cell.length_b   1.000
_cell.length_c   1.000
_cell.angle_alpha   90.00
_cell.angle_beta   90.00
_cell.angle_gamma   90.00
#
_symmetry.space_group_name_H-M   'P 1'
#
loop_
_entity.id
_entity.type
_entity.pdbx_description
1 polymer ?
#
loop_
_entity_poly.entity_id
_entity_poly.type
_entity_poly.pdbx_seq_one_letter_code
_entity_poly.pdbx_strand_id
1 'polypeptide(L)'
;MKCFLHIGTEKTGTSLLQDWLYDNYAELSRVGVYLSENLGKTNNRLIPEYFQGHLDDWAMLHGISSETEKEKYFDGFIERLTSEILIAEKTHKAFIITSEHLHSSVTKKEEIEKLHSFLVSVFDEVEVVCYFRDQFDVAVSFYSTALKVNSVDDVEEFVEKAKPENYYYNYLQIADNWTEVFGKRNCNFRTYDRAKFIGNDIRLDFLSLVNGDINAAKLNMHLASSNESLSLLESAAFRAINRNIPYWESSKNEMNKDNALAKNQIVNLDSFKFGKITSAKSKVIRDRFADTNKIFFEKYFTAEKKFPISAGNSHSIMNCDDAMNAVEDAI
;
A
#
# COMPACT_ATOMS: atom_id res chain seq x y z
N MET A 1 -16.46 12.56 16.90
CA MET A 1 -16.34 12.13 15.48
C MET A 1 -15.60 10.79 15.40
N LYS A 2 -16.00 9.86 14.53
CA LYS A 2 -15.32 8.56 14.35
C LYS A 2 -14.19 8.66 13.32
N CYS A 3 -13.04 8.05 13.63
CA CYS A 3 -11.91 7.92 12.69
C CYS A 3 -11.90 6.53 12.05
N PHE A 4 -11.78 6.45 10.74
CA PHE A 4 -11.47 5.24 9.97
C PHE A 4 -10.00 5.29 9.55
N LEU A 5 -9.19 4.47 10.21
CA LEU A 5 -7.75 4.39 9.98
C LEU A 5 -7.46 3.22 9.04
N HIS A 6 -7.36 3.48 7.74
CA HIS A 6 -6.99 2.49 6.75
C HIS A 6 -5.47 2.34 6.68
N ILE A 7 -4.97 1.17 7.10
CA ILE A 7 -3.54 0.91 7.24
C ILE A 7 -2.94 0.09 6.09
N GLY A 8 -3.70 -0.21 5.06
CA GLY A 8 -3.23 -1.01 3.93
C GLY A 8 -3.82 -2.44 3.94
N THR A 9 -3.09 -3.52 3.66
CA THR A 9 -1.63 -3.54 3.40
C THR A 9 -1.26 -2.88 2.07
N GLU A 10 0.04 -2.66 1.85
CA GLU A 10 0.49 -2.32 0.50
C GLU A 10 0.05 -3.38 -0.52
N LYS A 11 -0.08 -3.00 -1.78
CA LYS A 11 -0.42 -3.88 -2.93
C LYS A 11 -1.85 -4.47 -2.87
N THR A 12 -2.74 -3.80 -2.14
CA THR A 12 -4.18 -4.13 -2.04
C THR A 12 -5.09 -3.06 -2.66
N GLY A 13 -4.62 -2.35 -3.69
CA GLY A 13 -5.41 -1.33 -4.38
C GLY A 13 -5.52 0.00 -3.63
N THR A 14 -4.61 0.25 -2.69
CA THR A 14 -4.59 1.46 -1.85
C THR A 14 -4.54 2.74 -2.66
N SER A 15 -3.69 2.83 -3.69
CA SER A 15 -3.60 4.02 -4.55
C SER A 15 -4.93 4.34 -5.24
N LEU A 16 -5.62 3.33 -5.80
CA LEU A 16 -6.94 3.54 -6.40
C LEU A 16 -7.95 4.06 -5.37
N LEU A 17 -7.97 3.48 -4.18
CA LEU A 17 -8.87 3.89 -3.10
C LEU A 17 -8.57 5.33 -2.66
N GLN A 18 -7.31 5.66 -2.44
CA GLN A 18 -6.84 6.97 -1.99
C GLN A 18 -7.15 8.07 -3.01
N ASP A 19 -6.74 7.87 -4.26
CA ASP A 19 -6.98 8.83 -5.32
C ASP A 19 -8.49 9.05 -5.53
N TRP A 20 -9.28 7.97 -5.48
CA TRP A 20 -10.73 8.04 -5.60
C TRP A 20 -11.41 8.77 -4.45
N LEU A 21 -10.98 8.55 -3.21
CA LEU A 21 -11.50 9.26 -2.05
C LEU A 21 -11.30 10.78 -2.19
N TYR A 22 -10.11 11.20 -2.62
CA TYR A 22 -9.81 12.62 -2.80
C TYR A 22 -10.47 13.22 -4.05
N ASP A 23 -10.65 12.45 -5.13
CA ASP A 23 -11.42 12.88 -6.30
C ASP A 23 -12.89 13.14 -5.95
N ASN A 24 -13.42 12.41 -4.98
CA ASN A 24 -14.79 12.55 -4.50
C ASN A 24 -14.92 13.36 -3.19
N TYR A 25 -13.87 14.08 -2.77
CA TYR A 25 -13.84 14.78 -1.49
C TYR A 25 -15.05 15.69 -1.27
N ALA A 26 -15.46 16.48 -2.27
CA ALA A 26 -16.58 17.41 -2.16
C ALA A 26 -17.91 16.70 -1.87
N GLU A 27 -18.17 15.57 -2.54
CA GLU A 27 -19.39 14.79 -2.33
C GLU A 27 -19.36 14.04 -0.98
N LEU A 28 -18.21 13.50 -0.60
CA LEU A 28 -18.00 12.84 0.70
C LEU A 28 -18.18 13.83 1.85
N SER A 29 -17.64 15.04 1.72
CA SER A 29 -17.80 16.09 2.73
C SER A 29 -19.27 16.49 2.91
N ARG A 30 -20.06 16.59 1.83
CA ARG A 30 -21.50 16.91 1.91
C ARG A 30 -22.31 15.88 2.71
N VAL A 31 -21.83 14.65 2.77
CA VAL A 31 -22.47 13.57 3.55
C VAL A 31 -21.79 13.32 4.90
N GLY A 32 -20.94 14.22 5.33
CA GLY A 32 -20.34 14.24 6.66
C GLY A 32 -19.08 13.39 6.80
N VAL A 33 -18.37 13.08 5.70
CA VAL A 33 -17.07 12.39 5.69
C VAL A 33 -15.97 13.38 5.37
N TYR A 34 -14.98 13.47 6.24
CA TYR A 34 -13.84 14.38 6.10
C TYR A 34 -12.57 13.65 5.69
N LEU A 35 -11.82 14.26 4.79
CA LEU A 35 -10.48 13.88 4.35
C LEU A 35 -9.55 15.07 4.53
N SER A 36 -8.45 14.90 5.24
CA SER A 36 -7.48 15.97 5.44
C SER A 36 -6.63 16.22 4.18
N GLU A 37 -6.50 17.48 3.81
CA GLU A 37 -5.54 17.91 2.78
C GLU A 37 -4.13 18.18 3.35
N ASN A 38 -4.00 18.20 4.69
CA ASN A 38 -2.77 18.56 5.40
C ASN A 38 -1.95 17.33 5.84
N LEU A 39 -2.40 16.12 5.56
CA LEU A 39 -1.71 14.87 5.93
C LEU A 39 -0.78 14.30 4.85
N GLY A 40 -0.50 15.06 3.79
CA GLY A 40 0.22 14.55 2.62
C GLY A 40 -0.74 13.79 1.70
N LYS A 41 -1.33 14.50 0.76
CA LYS A 41 -2.31 14.00 -0.21
C LYS A 41 -1.59 13.10 -1.23
N THR A 42 -2.10 11.94 -1.64
CA THR A 42 -3.40 11.32 -1.27
C THR A 42 -3.25 10.25 -0.20
N ASN A 43 -2.05 9.75 0.06
CA ASN A 43 -1.75 8.60 0.90
C ASN A 43 -1.46 8.96 2.37
N ASN A 44 -1.80 10.17 2.80
CA ASN A 44 -1.62 10.68 4.17
C ASN A 44 -0.23 10.35 4.77
N ARG A 45 0.81 10.49 3.96
CA ARG A 45 2.19 10.06 4.26
C ARG A 45 2.73 10.68 5.56
N LEU A 46 2.31 11.88 5.94
CA LEU A 46 2.81 12.56 7.13
C LEU A 46 2.46 11.83 8.44
N ILE A 47 1.38 11.03 8.47
CA ILE A 47 1.02 10.24 9.66
C ILE A 47 2.06 9.16 9.95
N PRO A 48 2.34 8.18 9.05
CA PRO A 48 3.39 7.21 9.32
C PRO A 48 4.75 7.86 9.53
N GLU A 49 5.11 8.90 8.79
CA GLU A 49 6.39 9.60 8.96
C GLU A 49 6.57 10.20 10.35
N TYR A 50 5.52 10.78 10.90
CA TYR A 50 5.58 11.33 12.25
C TYR A 50 5.77 10.24 13.31
N PHE A 51 5.02 9.12 13.20
CA PHE A 51 4.96 8.09 14.24
C PHE A 51 6.01 7.00 14.12
N GLN A 52 6.61 6.76 12.93
CA GLN A 52 7.69 5.79 12.77
C GLN A 52 8.98 6.25 13.48
N GLY A 53 9.71 5.29 14.06
CA GLY A 53 10.95 5.56 14.81
C GLY A 53 12.22 5.38 13.97
N HIS A 54 12.15 5.58 12.66
CA HIS A 54 13.31 5.53 11.75
C HIS A 54 13.14 6.55 10.63
N LEU A 55 14.22 6.85 9.96
CA LEU A 55 14.22 7.66 8.74
C LEU A 55 14.23 6.73 7.53
N ASP A 56 13.40 7.06 6.55
CA ASP A 56 13.30 6.29 5.30
C ASP A 56 13.60 7.17 4.07
N ASP A 57 13.40 6.62 2.88
CA ASP A 57 13.66 7.31 1.62
C ASP A 57 12.82 8.59 1.47
N TRP A 58 11.59 8.60 2.03
CA TRP A 58 10.77 9.81 2.00
C TRP A 58 11.39 10.92 2.85
N ALA A 59 11.86 10.61 4.05
CA ALA A 59 12.55 11.57 4.92
C ALA A 59 13.77 12.15 4.20
N MET A 60 14.59 11.30 3.58
CA MET A 60 15.77 11.74 2.83
C MET A 60 15.41 12.67 1.66
N LEU A 61 14.35 12.36 0.90
CA LEU A 61 13.86 13.20 -0.20
C LEU A 61 13.35 14.57 0.27
N HIS A 62 12.95 14.69 1.54
CA HIS A 62 12.53 15.95 2.16
C HIS A 62 13.65 16.64 2.96
N GLY A 63 14.90 16.18 2.80
CA GLY A 63 16.07 16.77 3.45
C GLY A 63 16.15 16.47 4.95
N ILE A 64 15.50 15.40 5.40
CA ILE A 64 15.49 14.94 6.80
C ILE A 64 16.48 13.79 6.93
N SER A 65 17.64 14.05 7.51
CA SER A 65 18.73 13.08 7.68
C SER A 65 19.05 12.73 9.14
N SER A 66 18.34 13.35 10.08
CA SER A 66 18.50 13.13 11.52
C SER A 66 17.18 13.29 12.28
N GLU A 67 17.10 12.69 13.48
CA GLU A 67 15.94 12.86 14.36
C GLU A 67 15.67 14.34 14.71
N THR A 68 16.72 15.13 14.91
CA THR A 68 16.58 16.58 15.19
C THR A 68 15.95 17.32 14.01
N GLU A 69 16.31 16.96 12.77
CA GLU A 69 15.68 17.53 11.57
C GLU A 69 14.23 17.06 11.42
N LYS A 70 13.94 15.81 11.77
CA LYS A 70 12.58 15.28 11.81
C LYS A 70 11.72 16.03 12.83
N GLU A 71 12.20 16.21 14.06
CA GLU A 71 11.52 17.01 15.09
C GLU A 71 11.24 18.43 14.59
N LYS A 72 12.22 19.07 13.97
CA LYS A 72 12.05 20.41 13.38
C LYS A 72 11.04 20.44 12.24
N TYR A 73 11.05 19.44 11.36
CA TYR A 73 10.11 19.34 10.23
C TYR A 73 8.66 19.21 10.72
N PHE A 74 8.46 18.45 11.79
CA PHE A 74 7.15 18.17 12.37
C PHE A 74 6.77 19.12 13.52
N ASP A 75 7.52 20.23 13.72
CA ASP A 75 7.18 21.20 14.76
C ASP A 75 5.75 21.73 14.59
N GLY A 76 4.96 21.66 15.67
CA GLY A 76 3.54 22.02 15.69
C GLY A 76 2.61 21.15 14.82
N PHE A 77 3.07 19.99 14.30
CA PHE A 77 2.25 19.13 13.44
C PHE A 77 1.01 18.59 14.16
N ILE A 78 1.18 18.10 15.38
CA ILE A 78 0.07 17.53 16.19
C ILE A 78 -0.94 18.60 16.56
N GLU A 79 -0.50 19.80 16.91
CA GLU A 79 -1.36 20.94 17.26
C GLU A 79 -2.20 21.37 16.05
N ARG A 80 -1.59 21.45 14.87
CA ARG A 80 -2.30 21.77 13.62
C ARG A 80 -3.33 20.70 13.27
N LEU A 81 -2.94 19.43 13.35
CA LEU A 81 -3.84 18.31 13.06
C LEU A 81 -4.99 18.25 14.07
N THR A 82 -4.72 18.44 15.35
CA THR A 82 -5.75 18.50 16.39
C THR A 82 -6.74 19.64 16.10
N SER A 83 -6.26 20.82 15.75
CA SER A 83 -7.10 21.96 15.40
C SER A 83 -7.98 21.69 14.18
N GLU A 84 -7.44 21.04 13.15
CA GLU A 84 -8.19 20.61 11.95
C GLU A 84 -9.31 19.62 12.30
N ILE A 85 -9.02 18.61 13.13
CA ILE A 85 -9.99 17.60 13.58
C ILE A 85 -11.12 18.28 14.38
N LEU A 86 -10.80 19.17 15.33
CA LEU A 86 -11.80 19.91 16.13
C LEU A 86 -12.68 20.85 15.28
N ILE A 87 -12.18 21.33 14.17
CA ILE A 87 -12.98 22.11 13.21
C ILE A 87 -13.88 21.18 12.41
N ALA A 88 -13.33 20.08 11.90
CA ALA A 88 -14.06 19.11 11.07
C ALA A 88 -15.23 18.47 11.84
N GLU A 89 -15.07 18.16 13.12
CA GLU A 89 -16.11 17.48 13.91
C GLU A 89 -17.39 18.29 14.07
N LYS A 90 -17.33 19.61 13.87
CA LYS A 90 -18.52 20.48 13.95
C LYS A 90 -19.54 20.21 12.84
N THR A 91 -19.08 19.65 11.72
CA THR A 91 -19.89 19.44 10.52
C THR A 91 -19.80 18.03 9.94
N HIS A 92 -18.82 17.22 10.38
CA HIS A 92 -18.58 15.87 9.88
C HIS A 92 -18.71 14.84 11.01
N LYS A 93 -19.11 13.62 10.65
CA LYS A 93 -19.27 12.51 11.57
C LYS A 93 -18.17 11.47 11.46
N ALA A 94 -17.55 11.38 10.28
CA ALA A 94 -16.46 10.47 9.98
C ALA A 94 -15.23 11.23 9.48
N PHE A 95 -14.05 10.77 9.89
CA PHE A 95 -12.75 11.24 9.42
C PHE A 95 -11.99 10.03 8.87
N ILE A 96 -11.48 10.11 7.65
CA ILE A 96 -10.70 9.02 7.05
C ILE A 96 -9.22 9.42 7.06
N ILE A 97 -8.40 8.55 7.62
CA ILE A 97 -6.94 8.55 7.44
C ILE A 97 -6.60 7.28 6.66
N THR A 98 -5.91 7.41 5.53
CA THR A 98 -5.57 6.28 4.66
C THR A 98 -4.10 6.30 4.28
N SER A 99 -3.33 5.36 4.80
CA SER A 99 -1.91 5.22 4.46
C SER A 99 -1.45 3.78 4.56
N GLU A 100 -1.07 3.18 3.45
CA GLU A 100 -0.44 1.86 3.41
C GLU A 100 0.93 1.83 4.06
N HIS A 101 1.54 2.99 4.25
CA HIS A 101 2.81 3.10 4.96
C HIS A 101 2.68 2.88 6.48
N LEU A 102 1.45 2.91 7.03
CA LEU A 102 1.21 2.44 8.40
C LEU A 102 1.53 0.95 8.56
N HIS A 103 1.28 0.14 7.50
CA HIS A 103 1.67 -1.26 7.46
C HIS A 103 3.18 -1.45 7.36
N SER A 104 3.85 -0.69 6.48
CA SER A 104 5.26 -0.93 6.14
C SER A 104 6.25 -0.17 7.04
N SER A 105 5.85 0.94 7.64
CA SER A 105 6.75 1.85 8.36
C SER A 105 6.47 1.94 9.86
N VAL A 106 5.21 1.85 10.31
CA VAL A 106 4.84 1.85 11.75
C VAL A 106 4.76 0.40 12.23
N THR A 107 5.92 -0.19 12.47
CA THR A 107 6.06 -1.64 12.65
C THR A 107 6.26 -2.08 14.10
N LYS A 108 6.71 -1.17 14.97
CA LYS A 108 6.92 -1.45 16.39
C LYS A 108 5.66 -1.15 17.18
N LYS A 109 5.41 -1.95 18.20
CA LYS A 109 4.25 -1.78 19.06
C LYS A 109 4.20 -0.41 19.72
N GLU A 110 5.33 0.10 20.16
CA GLU A 110 5.46 1.42 20.80
C GLU A 110 5.09 2.57 19.83
N GLU A 111 5.34 2.40 18.52
CA GLU A 111 4.95 3.35 17.49
C GLU A 111 3.43 3.35 17.30
N ILE A 112 2.82 2.15 17.27
CA ILE A 112 1.37 1.96 17.19
C ILE A 112 0.68 2.52 18.45
N GLU A 113 1.25 2.31 19.64
CA GLU A 113 0.74 2.85 20.91
C GLU A 113 0.76 4.39 20.94
N LYS A 114 1.81 5.02 20.42
CA LYS A 114 1.88 6.49 20.28
C LYS A 114 0.80 7.00 19.34
N LEU A 115 0.63 6.38 18.19
CA LEU A 115 -0.42 6.72 17.22
C LEU A 115 -1.82 6.55 17.85
N HIS A 116 -2.07 5.44 18.51
CA HIS A 116 -3.33 5.17 19.21
C HIS A 116 -3.61 6.24 20.26
N SER A 117 -2.64 6.54 21.13
CA SER A 117 -2.80 7.52 22.21
C SER A 117 -3.18 8.89 21.66
N PHE A 118 -2.60 9.31 20.55
CA PHE A 118 -2.99 10.53 19.87
C PHE A 118 -4.43 10.43 19.33
N LEU A 119 -4.75 9.38 18.56
CA LEU A 119 -6.05 9.28 17.91
C LEU A 119 -7.22 9.24 18.92
N VAL A 120 -7.08 8.49 20.02
CA VAL A 120 -8.14 8.43 21.04
C VAL A 120 -8.24 9.70 21.89
N SER A 121 -7.27 10.60 21.83
CA SER A 121 -7.35 11.91 22.48
C SER A 121 -8.19 12.92 21.68
N VAL A 122 -8.41 12.67 20.37
CA VAL A 122 -9.08 13.60 19.45
C VAL A 122 -10.29 13.02 18.73
N PHE A 123 -10.51 11.71 18.79
CA PHE A 123 -11.68 11.03 18.21
C PHE A 123 -12.43 10.23 19.26
N ASP A 124 -13.76 10.19 19.16
CA ASP A 124 -14.62 9.41 20.07
C ASP A 124 -14.44 7.89 19.85
N GLU A 125 -14.19 7.50 18.61
CA GLU A 125 -14.01 6.12 18.18
C GLU A 125 -12.97 6.07 17.05
N VAL A 126 -12.12 5.04 17.08
CA VAL A 126 -11.14 4.77 16.01
C VAL A 126 -11.34 3.34 15.53
N GLU A 127 -11.60 3.16 14.24
CA GLU A 127 -11.69 1.86 13.60
C GLU A 127 -10.53 1.67 12.64
N VAL A 128 -9.72 0.65 12.89
CA VAL A 128 -8.61 0.24 12.02
C VAL A 128 -9.15 -0.66 10.91
N VAL A 129 -8.88 -0.30 9.66
CA VAL A 129 -9.28 -1.09 8.48
C VAL A 129 -8.02 -1.58 7.77
N CYS A 130 -7.95 -2.90 7.50
CA CYS A 130 -6.83 -3.49 6.77
C CYS A 130 -7.31 -4.58 5.81
N TYR A 131 -6.85 -4.50 4.57
CA TYR A 131 -7.06 -5.54 3.55
C TYR A 131 -5.79 -6.36 3.40
N PHE A 132 -5.88 -7.69 3.58
CA PHE A 132 -4.77 -8.62 3.44
C PHE A 132 -4.89 -9.41 2.15
N ARG A 133 -3.78 -9.57 1.43
CA ARG A 133 -3.69 -10.30 0.17
C ARG A 133 -2.69 -11.45 0.31
N ASP A 134 -2.81 -12.51 -0.53
CA ASP A 134 -1.83 -13.59 -0.58
C ASP A 134 -0.40 -13.05 -0.67
N GLN A 135 0.48 -13.50 0.21
CA GLN A 135 1.84 -12.94 0.38
C GLN A 135 2.68 -13.09 -0.90
N PHE A 136 2.53 -14.19 -1.62
CA PHE A 136 3.22 -14.36 -2.89
C PHE A 136 2.71 -13.36 -3.94
N ASP A 137 1.40 -13.16 -4.03
CA ASP A 137 0.82 -12.19 -4.95
C ASP A 137 1.24 -10.74 -4.60
N VAL A 138 1.41 -10.45 -3.31
CA VAL A 138 2.00 -9.17 -2.85
C VAL A 138 3.45 -9.05 -3.26
N ALA A 139 4.27 -10.09 -3.08
CA ALA A 139 5.68 -10.08 -3.45
C ALA A 139 5.88 -9.84 -4.96
N VAL A 140 5.10 -10.52 -5.80
CA VAL A 140 5.13 -10.32 -7.27
C VAL A 140 4.68 -8.90 -7.63
N SER A 141 3.63 -8.38 -7.00
CA SER A 141 3.17 -7.01 -7.23
C SER A 141 4.20 -5.97 -6.76
N PHE A 142 4.90 -6.26 -5.66
CA PHE A 142 5.94 -5.37 -5.14
C PHE A 142 7.20 -5.40 -6.00
N TYR A 143 7.55 -6.55 -6.58
CA TYR A 143 8.63 -6.64 -7.58
C TYR A 143 8.44 -5.64 -8.73
N SER A 144 7.23 -5.56 -9.29
CA SER A 144 6.90 -4.55 -10.30
C SER A 144 7.16 -3.12 -9.81
N THR A 145 6.85 -2.81 -8.56
CA THR A 145 7.12 -1.48 -7.97
C THR A 145 8.62 -1.25 -7.78
N ALA A 146 9.34 -2.26 -7.31
CA ALA A 146 10.78 -2.18 -7.10
C ALA A 146 11.52 -1.91 -8.43
N LEU A 147 11.09 -2.52 -9.53
CA LEU A 147 11.63 -2.25 -10.87
C LEU A 147 11.36 -0.81 -11.34
N LYS A 148 10.18 -0.26 -11.03
CA LYS A 148 9.86 1.14 -11.35
C LYS A 148 10.82 2.12 -10.67
N VAL A 149 11.34 1.75 -9.50
CA VAL A 149 12.34 2.55 -8.78
C VAL A 149 13.74 2.19 -9.30
N ASN A 150 14.35 1.11 -8.82
CA ASN A 150 15.77 0.85 -9.10
C ASN A 150 16.17 -0.63 -9.05
N SER A 151 15.27 -1.57 -8.75
CA SER A 151 15.65 -2.97 -8.57
C SER A 151 16.25 -3.55 -9.86
N VAL A 152 17.32 -4.32 -9.70
CA VAL A 152 17.95 -5.13 -10.75
C VAL A 152 17.82 -6.64 -10.45
N ASP A 153 17.21 -6.99 -9.32
CA ASP A 153 16.97 -8.36 -8.91
C ASP A 153 16.15 -9.09 -9.98
N ASP A 154 16.32 -10.39 -10.09
CA ASP A 154 15.33 -11.19 -10.79
C ASP A 154 14.11 -11.50 -9.90
N VAL A 155 13.04 -11.99 -10.53
CA VAL A 155 11.80 -12.26 -9.77
C VAL A 155 11.98 -13.40 -8.78
N GLU A 156 12.79 -14.41 -9.11
CA GLU A 156 13.04 -15.58 -8.28
C GLU A 156 13.83 -15.22 -7.01
N GLU A 157 14.74 -14.28 -7.10
CA GLU A 157 15.46 -13.71 -5.94
C GLU A 157 14.54 -12.79 -5.13
N PHE A 158 13.79 -11.93 -5.82
CA PHE A 158 12.96 -10.93 -5.17
C PHE A 158 11.87 -11.55 -4.30
N VAL A 159 11.18 -12.58 -4.78
CA VAL A 159 10.09 -13.25 -4.03
C VAL A 159 10.58 -14.01 -2.80
N GLU A 160 11.88 -14.32 -2.71
CA GLU A 160 12.49 -14.91 -1.50
C GLU A 160 12.44 -13.99 -0.28
N LYS A 161 12.23 -12.68 -0.48
CA LYS A 161 12.01 -11.71 0.60
C LYS A 161 10.70 -11.97 1.34
N ALA A 162 9.73 -12.67 0.70
CA ALA A 162 8.47 -13.07 1.30
C ALA A 162 8.66 -14.30 2.20
N LYS A 163 8.82 -14.04 3.50
CA LYS A 163 9.00 -15.05 4.54
C LYS A 163 8.40 -14.57 5.87
N PRO A 164 7.97 -15.50 6.75
CA PRO A 164 7.31 -15.16 8.01
C PRO A 164 8.14 -14.27 8.96
N GLU A 165 9.47 -14.33 8.87
CA GLU A 165 10.38 -13.50 9.67
C GLU A 165 10.40 -12.03 9.21
N ASN A 166 9.95 -11.76 8.00
CA ASN A 166 9.81 -10.39 7.49
C ASN A 166 8.45 -9.82 7.91
N TYR A 167 8.45 -8.84 8.80
CA TYR A 167 7.24 -8.20 9.32
C TYR A 167 6.26 -7.78 8.21
N TYR A 168 6.76 -7.26 7.10
CA TYR A 168 5.96 -6.82 5.97
C TYR A 168 4.99 -7.90 5.44
N TYR A 169 5.35 -9.18 5.56
CA TYR A 169 4.55 -10.33 5.12
C TYR A 169 3.96 -11.13 6.29
N ASN A 170 4.30 -10.81 7.53
CA ASN A 170 3.82 -11.53 8.71
C ASN A 170 2.48 -10.98 9.19
N TYR A 171 1.41 -11.37 8.52
CA TYR A 171 0.07 -10.87 8.80
C TYR A 171 -0.47 -11.22 10.19
N LEU A 172 -0.02 -12.35 10.75
CA LEU A 172 -0.35 -12.70 12.13
C LEU A 172 0.24 -11.67 13.10
N GLN A 173 1.52 -11.34 12.96
CA GLN A 173 2.19 -10.36 13.82
C GLN A 173 1.61 -8.95 13.63
N ILE A 174 1.32 -8.55 12.38
CA ILE A 174 0.67 -7.27 12.10
C ILE A 174 -0.68 -7.20 12.81
N ALA A 175 -1.56 -8.20 12.59
CA ALA A 175 -2.87 -8.22 13.20
C ALA A 175 -2.81 -8.27 14.73
N ASP A 176 -1.86 -9.03 15.29
CA ASP A 176 -1.64 -9.10 16.73
C ASP A 176 -1.25 -7.72 17.29
N ASN A 177 -0.24 -7.07 16.72
CA ASN A 177 0.22 -5.74 17.18
C ASN A 177 -0.92 -4.72 17.16
N TRP A 178 -1.66 -4.64 16.05
CA TRP A 178 -2.74 -3.67 15.93
C TRP A 178 -3.93 -3.99 16.84
N THR A 179 -4.30 -5.26 17.00
CA THR A 179 -5.40 -5.64 17.88
C THR A 179 -5.07 -5.57 19.37
N GLU A 180 -3.81 -5.78 19.75
CA GLU A 180 -3.38 -5.58 21.14
C GLU A 180 -3.48 -4.13 21.56
N VAL A 181 -3.24 -3.18 20.64
CA VAL A 181 -3.26 -1.75 20.93
C VAL A 181 -4.66 -1.15 20.77
N PHE A 182 -5.33 -1.39 19.65
CA PHE A 182 -6.64 -0.80 19.36
C PHE A 182 -7.82 -1.61 19.89
N GLY A 183 -7.60 -2.86 20.28
CA GLY A 183 -8.64 -3.80 20.65
C GLY A 183 -9.26 -4.49 19.42
N LYS A 184 -9.51 -5.79 19.53
CA LYS A 184 -10.01 -6.61 18.41
C LYS A 184 -11.33 -6.10 17.80
N ARG A 185 -12.20 -5.48 18.61
CA ARG A 185 -13.49 -4.94 18.14
C ARG A 185 -13.33 -3.72 17.22
N ASN A 186 -12.23 -3.02 17.35
CA ASN A 186 -11.92 -1.81 16.61
C ASN A 186 -11.02 -2.10 15.39
N CYS A 187 -10.74 -3.37 15.09
CA CYS A 187 -9.94 -3.78 13.95
C CYS A 187 -10.80 -4.58 12.98
N ASN A 188 -11.06 -4.02 11.81
CA ASN A 188 -11.80 -4.61 10.72
C ASN A 188 -10.85 -5.15 9.67
N PHE A 189 -10.52 -6.44 9.77
CA PHE A 189 -9.62 -7.13 8.86
C PHE A 189 -10.39 -7.83 7.74
N ARG A 190 -9.97 -7.63 6.51
CA ARG A 190 -10.63 -8.16 5.31
C ARG A 190 -9.60 -8.84 4.41
N THR A 191 -10.02 -9.85 3.66
CA THR A 191 -9.21 -10.41 2.59
C THR A 191 -9.38 -9.56 1.33
N TYR A 192 -8.29 -9.27 0.62
CA TYR A 192 -8.33 -8.62 -0.68
C TYR A 192 -8.85 -9.62 -1.73
N ASP A 193 -10.15 -9.70 -1.87
CA ASP A 193 -10.84 -10.59 -2.79
C ASP A 193 -11.92 -9.80 -3.54
N ARG A 194 -11.64 -9.46 -4.79
CA ARG A 194 -12.57 -8.67 -5.61
C ARG A 194 -13.96 -9.31 -5.71
N ALA A 195 -14.03 -10.64 -5.72
CA ALA A 195 -15.31 -11.34 -5.81
C ALA A 195 -16.18 -11.19 -4.54
N LYS A 196 -15.57 -10.82 -3.42
CA LYS A 196 -16.25 -10.61 -2.13
C LYS A 196 -16.54 -9.14 -1.82
N PHE A 197 -15.90 -8.22 -2.55
CA PHE A 197 -16.15 -6.80 -2.36
C PHE A 197 -17.56 -6.43 -2.78
N ILE A 198 -18.17 -5.50 -2.07
CA ILE A 198 -19.43 -4.90 -2.46
C ILE A 198 -19.29 -4.31 -3.87
N GLY A 199 -20.14 -4.73 -4.79
CA GLY A 199 -20.06 -4.33 -6.19
C GLY A 199 -18.77 -4.79 -6.91
N ASN A 200 -18.05 -5.77 -6.37
CA ASN A 200 -16.73 -6.24 -6.84
C ASN A 200 -15.67 -5.13 -6.87
N ASP A 201 -15.83 -4.09 -6.05
CA ASP A 201 -14.98 -2.90 -6.04
C ASP A 201 -14.56 -2.54 -4.62
N ILE A 202 -13.25 -2.40 -4.40
CA ILE A 202 -12.69 -2.03 -3.08
C ILE A 202 -13.19 -0.67 -2.59
N ARG A 203 -13.48 0.27 -3.49
CA ARG A 203 -13.99 1.60 -3.16
C ARG A 203 -15.36 1.52 -2.50
N LEU A 204 -16.25 0.72 -3.07
CA LEU A 204 -17.60 0.49 -2.53
C LEU A 204 -17.53 -0.35 -1.25
N ASP A 205 -16.65 -1.33 -1.20
CA ASP A 205 -16.45 -2.16 -0.02
C ASP A 205 -15.94 -1.34 1.15
N PHE A 206 -14.93 -0.49 0.96
CA PHE A 206 -14.43 0.42 2.00
C PHE A 206 -15.49 1.44 2.43
N LEU A 207 -16.21 2.03 1.48
CA LEU A 207 -17.23 3.02 1.77
C LEU A 207 -18.37 2.45 2.63
N SER A 208 -18.71 1.18 2.44
CA SER A 208 -19.73 0.51 3.25
C SER A 208 -19.37 0.40 4.74
N LEU A 209 -18.08 0.46 5.07
CA LEU A 209 -17.60 0.50 6.47
C LEU A 209 -17.74 1.90 7.05
N VAL A 210 -17.52 2.92 6.23
CA VAL A 210 -17.52 4.32 6.67
C VAL A 210 -18.95 4.81 6.92
N ASN A 211 -19.83 4.60 5.96
CA ASN A 211 -21.25 4.96 6.09
C ASN A 211 -22.09 4.23 5.03
N GLY A 212 -22.94 3.30 5.45
CA GLY A 212 -23.81 2.55 4.57
C GLY A 212 -24.86 3.36 3.80
N ASP A 213 -25.10 4.62 4.22
CA ASP A 213 -26.10 5.50 3.59
C ASP A 213 -25.53 6.36 2.45
N ILE A 214 -24.24 6.25 2.15
CA ILE A 214 -23.63 7.01 1.06
C ILE A 214 -24.14 6.49 -0.28
N ASN A 215 -24.80 7.36 -1.03
CA ASN A 215 -25.27 7.03 -2.37
C ASN A 215 -24.12 7.01 -3.38
N ALA A 216 -23.58 5.83 -3.64
CA ALA A 216 -22.48 5.61 -4.57
C ALA A 216 -22.76 6.14 -6.01
N ALA A 217 -24.05 6.28 -6.40
CA ALA A 217 -24.41 6.82 -7.71
C ALA A 217 -24.06 8.31 -7.89
N LYS A 218 -23.78 9.02 -6.80
CA LYS A 218 -23.33 10.42 -6.83
C LYS A 218 -21.82 10.56 -6.90
N LEU A 219 -21.08 9.47 -6.75
CA LEU A 219 -19.63 9.46 -6.73
C LEU A 219 -19.06 9.20 -8.13
N ASN A 220 -17.96 9.86 -8.44
CA ASN A 220 -17.24 9.61 -9.68
C ASN A 220 -16.52 8.24 -9.58
N MET A 221 -16.99 7.26 -10.35
CA MET A 221 -16.42 5.91 -10.39
C MET A 221 -15.48 5.71 -11.60
N HIS A 222 -15.28 6.74 -12.44
CA HIS A 222 -14.51 6.62 -13.69
C HIS A 222 -13.00 6.65 -13.50
N LEU A 223 -12.52 6.92 -12.27
CA LEU A 223 -11.09 6.88 -11.98
C LEU A 223 -10.58 5.46 -12.22
N ALA A 224 -9.74 5.30 -13.23
CA ALA A 224 -9.05 4.04 -13.50
C ALA A 224 -7.83 3.90 -12.58
N SER A 225 -7.45 2.67 -12.28
CA SER A 225 -6.19 2.41 -11.57
C SER A 225 -5.02 2.92 -12.42
N SER A 226 -4.33 3.95 -11.93
CA SER A 226 -3.15 4.51 -12.60
C SER A 226 -1.87 3.68 -12.38
N ASN A 227 -1.91 2.72 -11.44
CA ASN A 227 -0.76 1.92 -10.99
C ASN A 227 -0.92 0.44 -11.32
N GLU A 228 -1.05 0.11 -12.60
CA GLU A 228 -1.01 -1.29 -13.02
C GLU A 228 0.39 -1.89 -12.79
N SER A 229 0.41 -3.18 -12.46
CA SER A 229 1.66 -3.94 -12.40
C SER A 229 2.26 -4.03 -13.80
N LEU A 230 3.57 -3.92 -13.89
CA LEU A 230 4.28 -4.13 -15.16
C LEU A 230 3.94 -5.50 -15.73
N SER A 231 3.85 -5.58 -17.04
CA SER A 231 3.82 -6.83 -17.78
C SER A 231 5.17 -7.57 -17.68
N LEU A 232 5.26 -8.77 -18.21
CA LEU A 232 6.51 -9.52 -18.27
C LEU A 232 7.57 -8.76 -19.07
N LEU A 233 7.23 -8.30 -20.29
CA LEU A 233 8.19 -7.59 -21.15
C LEU A 233 8.56 -6.20 -20.61
N GLU A 234 7.61 -5.45 -20.04
CA GLU A 234 7.92 -4.18 -19.37
C GLU A 234 8.89 -4.40 -18.21
N SER A 235 8.71 -5.50 -17.46
CA SER A 235 9.60 -5.82 -16.33
C SER A 235 11.01 -6.16 -16.78
N ALA A 236 11.15 -6.90 -17.86
CA ALA A 236 12.45 -7.20 -18.48
C ALA A 236 13.15 -5.91 -18.92
N ALA A 237 12.44 -5.06 -19.66
CA ALA A 237 12.99 -3.78 -20.13
C ALA A 237 13.37 -2.86 -18.96
N PHE A 238 12.54 -2.76 -17.91
CA PHE A 238 12.85 -1.93 -16.74
C PHE A 238 14.09 -2.41 -16.00
N ARG A 239 14.26 -3.74 -15.86
CA ARG A 239 15.45 -4.33 -15.28
C ARG A 239 16.71 -4.01 -16.11
N ALA A 240 16.64 -4.14 -17.43
CA ALA A 240 17.72 -3.79 -18.33
C ALA A 240 18.08 -2.28 -18.24
N ILE A 241 17.07 -1.41 -18.21
CA ILE A 241 17.27 0.03 -18.01
C ILE A 241 17.98 0.29 -16.67
N ASN A 242 17.51 -0.31 -15.57
CA ASN A 242 18.11 -0.11 -14.25
C ASN A 242 19.56 -0.59 -14.16
N ARG A 243 19.94 -1.63 -14.91
CA ARG A 243 21.32 -2.12 -14.98
C ARG A 243 22.24 -1.17 -15.74
N ASN A 244 21.75 -0.49 -16.77
CA ASN A 244 22.54 0.30 -17.67
C ASN A 244 22.46 1.81 -17.40
N ILE A 245 21.35 2.31 -16.86
CA ILE A 245 21.11 3.72 -16.58
C ILE A 245 20.78 3.86 -15.09
N PRO A 246 21.70 4.41 -14.27
CA PRO A 246 21.42 4.59 -12.84
C PRO A 246 20.14 5.37 -12.60
N TYR A 247 19.33 4.94 -11.63
CA TYR A 247 18.09 5.64 -11.24
C TYR A 247 18.39 7.01 -10.60
N TRP A 248 19.52 7.10 -9.87
CA TRP A 248 19.93 8.29 -9.14
C TRP A 248 21.23 8.86 -9.70
N GLU A 249 21.24 10.15 -9.98
CA GLU A 249 22.44 10.86 -10.42
C GLU A 249 23.14 11.47 -9.21
N SER A 250 24.10 10.75 -8.62
CA SER A 250 24.79 11.12 -7.38
C SER A 250 25.51 12.47 -7.47
N SER A 251 26.00 12.87 -8.66
CA SER A 251 26.67 14.14 -8.88
C SER A 251 25.78 15.37 -8.72
N LYS A 252 24.48 15.19 -8.97
CA LYS A 252 23.45 16.24 -8.88
C LYS A 252 22.50 16.07 -7.70
N ASN A 253 22.58 14.95 -7.01
CA ASN A 253 21.66 14.56 -5.95
C ASN A 253 20.18 14.60 -6.40
N GLU A 254 19.90 14.10 -7.61
CA GLU A 254 18.55 14.07 -8.20
C GLU A 254 18.28 12.76 -8.96
N MET A 255 17.02 12.49 -9.27
CA MET A 255 16.64 11.36 -10.12
C MET A 255 17.17 11.54 -11.55
N ASN A 256 17.71 10.46 -12.11
CA ASN A 256 18.25 10.47 -13.47
C ASN A 256 17.10 10.55 -14.49
N LYS A 257 17.08 11.65 -15.25
CA LYS A 257 16.03 11.92 -16.24
C LYS A 257 16.03 10.92 -17.40
N ASP A 258 17.20 10.41 -17.77
CA ASP A 258 17.33 9.43 -18.86
C ASP A 258 16.73 8.09 -18.46
N ASN A 259 16.91 7.65 -17.20
CA ASN A 259 16.25 6.46 -16.67
C ASN A 259 14.71 6.61 -16.69
N ALA A 260 14.22 7.75 -16.20
CA ALA A 260 12.79 8.05 -16.20
C ALA A 260 12.20 8.12 -17.62
N LEU A 261 12.91 8.76 -18.55
CA LEU A 261 12.49 8.88 -19.95
C LEU A 261 12.42 7.51 -20.64
N ALA A 262 13.46 6.68 -20.49
CA ALA A 262 13.48 5.33 -21.04
C ALA A 262 12.33 4.48 -20.55
N LYS A 263 12.06 4.48 -19.22
CA LYS A 263 10.92 3.76 -18.63
C LYS A 263 9.58 4.25 -19.16
N ASN A 264 9.39 5.57 -19.29
CA ASN A 264 8.18 6.14 -19.86
C ASN A 264 7.96 5.73 -21.32
N GLN A 265 9.01 5.63 -22.12
CA GLN A 265 8.90 5.14 -23.48
C GLN A 265 8.38 3.70 -23.53
N ILE A 266 8.92 2.81 -22.68
CA ILE A 266 8.49 1.41 -22.59
C ILE A 266 7.01 1.29 -22.22
N VAL A 267 6.54 2.02 -21.20
CA VAL A 267 5.13 1.97 -20.73
C VAL A 267 4.13 2.41 -21.83
N ASN A 268 4.57 3.29 -22.72
CA ASN A 268 3.73 3.79 -23.82
C ASN A 268 3.73 2.90 -25.07
N LEU A 269 4.52 1.82 -25.07
CA LEU A 269 4.58 0.88 -26.18
C LEU A 269 3.67 -0.34 -25.94
N ASP A 270 2.58 -0.45 -26.67
CA ASP A 270 1.65 -1.57 -26.56
C ASP A 270 2.31 -2.94 -26.78
N SER A 271 3.37 -2.98 -27.60
CA SER A 271 4.15 -4.20 -27.84
C SER A 271 4.83 -4.77 -26.58
N PHE A 272 5.07 -3.93 -25.57
CA PHE A 272 5.63 -4.36 -24.29
C PHE A 272 4.58 -4.81 -23.28
N LYS A 273 3.29 -4.55 -23.51
CA LYS A 273 2.19 -4.99 -22.65
C LYS A 273 1.84 -6.46 -22.84
N PHE A 274 2.84 -7.32 -22.72
CA PHE A 274 2.69 -8.76 -22.94
C PHE A 274 3.17 -9.59 -21.76
N GLY A 275 2.40 -10.64 -21.44
CA GLY A 275 2.70 -11.61 -20.41
C GLY A 275 2.44 -11.07 -18.98
N LYS A 276 2.48 -11.99 -18.02
CA LYS A 276 2.37 -11.66 -16.59
C LYS A 276 3.62 -12.14 -15.88
N ILE A 277 4.11 -11.37 -14.92
CA ILE A 277 5.19 -11.80 -14.03
C ILE A 277 4.69 -12.99 -13.22
N THR A 278 5.42 -14.07 -13.24
CA THR A 278 5.21 -15.26 -12.41
C THR A 278 6.55 -15.71 -11.82
N SER A 279 6.51 -16.66 -10.89
CA SER A 279 7.71 -17.30 -10.34
C SER A 279 7.43 -18.78 -10.12
N ALA A 280 8.41 -19.61 -10.42
CA ALA A 280 8.38 -21.04 -10.14
C ALA A 280 8.26 -21.35 -8.65
N LYS A 281 8.65 -20.40 -7.78
CA LYS A 281 8.61 -20.52 -6.32
C LYS A 281 7.23 -20.29 -5.70
N SER A 282 6.20 -20.05 -6.49
CA SER A 282 4.87 -19.67 -5.98
C SER A 282 4.34 -20.65 -4.92
N LYS A 283 4.46 -21.96 -5.15
CA LYS A 283 4.05 -22.98 -4.17
C LYS A 283 4.92 -22.95 -2.93
N VAL A 284 6.24 -22.90 -3.10
CA VAL A 284 7.21 -22.90 -1.99
C VAL A 284 6.99 -21.68 -1.08
N ILE A 285 6.80 -20.51 -1.67
CA ILE A 285 6.55 -19.28 -0.90
C ILE A 285 5.23 -19.36 -0.11
N ARG A 286 4.14 -19.83 -0.73
CA ARG A 286 2.86 -20.00 -0.04
C ARG A 286 2.93 -21.04 1.08
N ASP A 287 3.63 -22.13 0.87
CA ASP A 287 3.81 -23.17 1.88
C ASP A 287 4.58 -22.66 3.13
N ARG A 288 5.48 -21.68 2.97
CA ARG A 288 6.17 -21.02 4.11
C ARG A 288 5.21 -20.33 5.08
N PHE A 289 4.11 -19.80 4.57
CA PHE A 289 3.12 -19.08 5.37
C PHE A 289 1.97 -19.97 5.86
N ALA A 290 1.97 -21.27 5.55
CA ALA A 290 0.84 -22.15 5.84
C ALA A 290 0.45 -22.12 7.33
N ASP A 291 1.41 -22.27 8.23
CA ASP A 291 1.15 -22.31 9.68
C ASP A 291 0.75 -20.94 10.23
N THR A 292 1.47 -19.88 9.87
CA THR A 292 1.14 -18.52 10.33
C THR A 292 -0.20 -18.06 9.79
N ASN A 293 -0.52 -18.33 8.52
CA ASN A 293 -1.81 -18.02 7.92
C ASN A 293 -2.95 -18.82 8.55
N LYS A 294 -2.72 -20.09 8.90
CA LYS A 294 -3.73 -20.89 9.60
C LYS A 294 -4.12 -20.22 10.92
N ILE A 295 -3.14 -19.88 11.75
CA ILE A 295 -3.38 -19.19 13.04
C ILE A 295 -4.06 -17.83 12.82
N PHE A 296 -3.59 -17.05 11.83
CA PHE A 296 -4.15 -15.75 11.46
C PHE A 296 -5.64 -15.86 11.12
N PHE A 297 -6.02 -16.80 10.24
CA PHE A 297 -7.42 -16.98 9.88
C PHE A 297 -8.27 -17.50 11.02
N GLU A 298 -7.78 -18.45 11.84
CA GLU A 298 -8.49 -18.94 13.02
C GLU A 298 -8.73 -17.84 14.05
N LYS A 299 -7.77 -16.92 14.21
CA LYS A 299 -7.85 -15.85 15.22
C LYS A 299 -8.70 -14.67 14.76
N TYR A 300 -8.68 -14.31 13.49
CA TYR A 300 -9.24 -13.04 13.01
C TYR A 300 -10.41 -13.18 12.04
N PHE A 301 -10.64 -14.35 11.48
CA PHE A 301 -11.71 -14.57 10.51
C PHE A 301 -12.65 -15.69 10.94
N THR A 302 -13.94 -15.53 10.64
CA THR A 302 -14.96 -16.56 10.97
C THR A 302 -15.21 -17.50 9.80
N ALA A 303 -15.27 -16.99 8.58
CA ALA A 303 -15.64 -17.73 7.38
C ALA A 303 -14.44 -18.07 6.51
N GLU A 304 -13.51 -17.13 6.33
CA GLU A 304 -12.30 -17.32 5.53
C GLU A 304 -11.32 -18.24 6.24
N LYS A 305 -10.69 -19.12 5.45
CA LYS A 305 -9.64 -20.05 5.92
C LYS A 305 -8.32 -19.92 5.16
N LYS A 306 -8.33 -19.17 4.06
CA LYS A 306 -7.17 -18.94 3.19
C LYS A 306 -7.38 -17.70 2.33
N PHE A 307 -6.29 -17.17 1.81
CA PHE A 307 -6.34 -16.11 0.81
C PHE A 307 -6.83 -16.64 -0.55
N PRO A 308 -7.57 -15.81 -1.31
CA PRO A 308 -7.80 -16.10 -2.73
C PRO A 308 -6.47 -16.06 -3.48
N ILE A 309 -6.25 -17.02 -4.32
CA ILE A 309 -5.07 -17.09 -5.19
C ILE A 309 -5.44 -16.45 -6.52
N SER A 310 -4.65 -15.49 -6.97
CA SER A 310 -4.84 -14.91 -8.30
C SER A 310 -4.73 -16.01 -9.35
N ALA A 311 -5.77 -16.17 -10.18
CA ALA A 311 -5.74 -17.16 -11.25
C ALA A 311 -4.60 -16.82 -12.21
N GLY A 312 -3.55 -17.62 -12.18
CA GLY A 312 -2.52 -17.59 -13.20
C GLY A 312 -3.18 -18.03 -14.51
N ASN A 313 -3.14 -17.19 -15.54
CA ASN A 313 -3.49 -17.66 -16.87
C ASN A 313 -2.50 -18.76 -17.21
N SER A 314 -3.02 -19.97 -17.43
CA SER A 314 -2.26 -21.18 -17.74
C SER A 314 -1.66 -21.18 -19.15
N HIS A 315 -1.42 -20.04 -19.77
CA HIS A 315 -0.88 -19.91 -21.10
C HIS A 315 0.56 -19.42 -21.05
N SER A 316 1.43 -20.32 -21.47
CA SER A 316 2.87 -20.22 -21.68
C SER A 316 3.67 -19.81 -20.44
N ILE A 317 4.25 -20.80 -19.81
CA ILE A 317 5.49 -20.68 -19.05
C ILE A 317 6.60 -20.38 -20.07
N MET A 318 6.64 -19.16 -20.55
CA MET A 318 7.90 -18.58 -20.96
C MET A 318 8.57 -18.24 -19.63
N ASN A 319 9.68 -18.90 -19.33
CA ASN A 319 10.46 -18.59 -18.14
C ASN A 319 10.73 -17.08 -18.18
N CYS A 320 10.44 -16.35 -17.11
CA CYS A 320 10.73 -14.91 -17.04
C CYS A 320 12.18 -14.63 -17.45
N ASP A 321 13.10 -15.49 -17.05
CA ASP A 321 14.52 -15.36 -17.36
C ASP A 321 14.80 -15.51 -18.86
N ASP A 322 14.12 -16.41 -19.58
CA ASP A 322 14.29 -16.56 -21.04
C ASP A 322 13.75 -15.33 -21.80
N ALA A 323 12.61 -14.78 -21.36
CA ALA A 323 12.06 -13.57 -21.97
C ALA A 323 12.91 -12.34 -21.62
N MET A 324 13.46 -12.29 -20.41
CA MET A 324 14.33 -11.22 -19.96
C MET A 324 15.68 -11.24 -20.67
N ASN A 325 16.28 -12.41 -20.81
CA ASN A 325 17.53 -12.59 -21.57
C ASN A 325 17.35 -12.22 -23.04
N ALA A 326 16.24 -12.61 -23.65
CA ALA A 326 15.94 -12.27 -25.05
C ALA A 326 15.76 -10.74 -25.27
N VAL A 327 15.26 -10.01 -24.28
CA VAL A 327 15.14 -8.54 -24.33
C VAL A 327 16.50 -7.89 -24.02
N GLU A 328 17.27 -8.42 -23.08
CA GLU A 328 18.61 -7.91 -22.73
C GLU A 328 19.59 -8.10 -23.90
N ASP A 329 19.48 -9.18 -24.67
CA ASP A 329 20.30 -9.43 -25.87
C ASP A 329 19.89 -8.54 -27.06
N ALA A 330 18.70 -7.93 -27.03
CA ALA A 330 18.18 -7.09 -28.11
C ALA A 330 18.38 -5.59 -27.89
N ILE A 331 18.82 -5.19 -26.70
CA ILE A 331 19.12 -3.81 -26.31
C ILE A 331 20.64 -3.61 -26.21
#